data_c8916a2d5870d55308ac7b916522a102
#
_entry.id   c8916a2d5870d55308ac7b916522a102
#
_cell.length_a   1.000
_cell.length_b   1.000
_cell.length_c   1.000
_cell.angle_alpha   90.00
_cell.angle_beta   90.00
_cell.angle_gamma   90.00
#
_symmetry.space_group_name_H-M   'P 1'
#
loop_
_entity.id
_entity.type
_entity.pdbx_description
1 polymer ?
#
loop_
_entity_poly.entity_id
_entity_poly.type
_entity_poly.pdbx_seq_one_letter_code
_entity_poly.pdbx_strand_id
1 'polypeptide(L)'
;MFLLTATFALGFMYLSVALFFAWLLKNNFNFLGFIYNPANKKVFFIFDLIGIPLCILAILEQVHWFLMVLFLMHVLNSGALLLYSDNFYEVENEMRELGEPAIINFMIGMLSVAGIFCIYITYL
;
A
#
# COMPACT_ATOMS: atom_id res chain seq x y z
N MET A 1 -12.87 -26.17 -5.79
CA MET A 1 -11.76 -25.75 -6.65
C MET A 1 -11.33 -24.35 -6.27
N PHE A 2 -10.05 -24.16 -6.04
CA PHE A 2 -9.51 -22.86 -5.69
C PHE A 2 -9.23 -22.03 -6.95
N LEU A 3 -9.89 -20.89 -7.09
CA LEU A 3 -9.65 -19.97 -8.20
C LEU A 3 -8.87 -18.77 -7.70
N LEU A 4 -7.73 -18.52 -8.33
CA LEU A 4 -6.94 -17.32 -8.05
C LEU A 4 -7.58 -16.14 -8.78
N THR A 5 -8.31 -15.32 -8.02
CA THR A 5 -8.93 -14.11 -8.55
C THR A 5 -8.00 -12.91 -8.38
N ALA A 6 -8.30 -11.82 -9.09
CA ALA A 6 -7.55 -10.57 -8.91
C ALA A 6 -7.75 -10.01 -7.50
N THR A 7 -8.94 -10.17 -6.92
CA THR A 7 -9.22 -9.74 -5.54
C THR A 7 -8.37 -10.50 -4.53
N PHE A 8 -8.23 -11.81 -4.71
CA PHE A 8 -7.37 -12.63 -3.86
C PHE A 8 -5.90 -12.22 -4.03
N ALA A 9 -5.45 -12.04 -5.27
CA ALA A 9 -4.08 -11.61 -5.56
C ALA A 9 -3.77 -10.27 -4.91
N LEU A 10 -4.71 -9.33 -4.95
CA LEU A 10 -4.59 -8.03 -4.31
C LEU A 10 -4.43 -8.18 -2.79
N GLY A 11 -5.26 -9.01 -2.17
CA GLY A 11 -5.18 -9.28 -0.73
C GLY A 11 -3.85 -9.93 -0.35
N PHE A 12 -3.40 -10.89 -1.12
CA PHE A 12 -2.11 -11.54 -0.93
C PHE A 12 -0.96 -10.54 -1.04
N MET A 13 -1.02 -9.64 -2.02
CA MET A 13 -0.03 -8.57 -2.19
C MET A 13 0.06 -7.70 -0.95
N TYR A 14 -1.06 -7.23 -0.43
CA TYR A 14 -1.06 -6.37 0.77
C TYR A 14 -0.52 -7.09 1.99
N LEU A 15 -0.90 -8.34 2.21
CA LEU A 15 -0.40 -9.13 3.34
C LEU A 15 1.10 -9.40 3.21
N SER A 16 1.58 -9.68 2.01
CA SER A 16 3.00 -9.91 1.77
C SER A 16 3.83 -8.66 2.06
N VAL A 17 3.35 -7.49 1.64
CA VAL A 17 4.02 -6.21 1.91
C VAL A 17 3.98 -5.92 3.41
N ALA A 18 2.87 -6.19 4.09
CA ALA A 18 2.77 -6.00 5.54
C ALA A 18 3.77 -6.87 6.29
N LEU A 19 3.89 -8.14 5.92
CA LEU A 19 4.87 -9.05 6.53
C LEU A 19 6.31 -8.61 6.26
N PHE A 20 6.59 -8.15 5.06
CA PHE A 20 7.91 -7.65 4.70
C PHE A 20 8.26 -6.41 5.52
N PHE A 21 7.32 -5.49 5.68
CA PHE A 21 7.53 -4.29 6.51
C PHE A 21 7.74 -4.65 7.97
N ALA A 22 6.98 -5.62 8.50
CA ALA A 22 7.17 -6.08 9.87
C ALA A 22 8.56 -6.68 10.08
N TRP A 23 9.04 -7.45 9.11
CA TRP A 23 10.39 -8.01 9.14
C TRP A 23 11.47 -6.93 9.11
N LEU A 24 11.32 -5.92 8.23
CA LEU A 24 12.24 -4.79 8.15
C LEU A 24 12.24 -3.99 9.45
N LEU A 25 11.06 -3.75 10.04
CA LEU A 25 10.96 -3.02 11.30
C LEU A 25 11.68 -3.74 12.42
N LYS A 26 11.55 -5.07 12.49
CA LYS A 26 12.26 -5.89 13.46
C LYS A 26 13.78 -5.80 13.31
N ASN A 27 14.27 -5.59 12.09
CA ASN A 27 15.69 -5.48 11.78
C ASN A 27 16.20 -4.03 11.74
N ASN A 28 15.45 -3.09 12.33
CA ASN A 28 15.83 -1.68 12.48
C ASN A 28 16.11 -0.97 11.14
N PHE A 29 15.33 -1.29 10.11
CA PHE A 29 15.44 -0.62 8.83
C PHE A 29 15.03 0.85 8.95
N ASN A 30 15.77 1.75 8.29
CA ASN A 30 15.47 3.18 8.30
C ASN A 30 14.37 3.51 7.28
N PHE A 31 13.11 3.34 7.67
CA PHE A 31 11.96 3.56 6.79
C PHE A 31 11.83 5.01 6.34
N LEU A 32 11.91 5.96 7.28
CA LEU A 32 11.71 7.37 6.94
C LEU A 32 12.81 7.87 6.02
N GLY A 33 14.04 7.44 6.23
CA GLY A 33 15.15 7.75 5.33
C GLY A 33 14.93 7.16 3.94
N PHE A 34 14.33 5.99 3.82
CA PHE A 34 14.00 5.37 2.54
C PHE A 34 12.81 6.06 1.87
N ILE A 35 11.72 6.29 2.61
CA ILE A 35 10.47 6.86 2.09
C ILE A 35 10.70 8.27 1.55
N TYR A 36 11.45 9.09 2.29
CA TYR A 36 11.65 10.49 1.94
C TYR A 36 12.92 10.76 1.14
N ASN A 37 13.55 9.70 0.62
CA ASN A 37 14.65 9.86 -0.34
C ASN A 37 14.07 9.91 -1.75
N PRO A 38 14.18 11.05 -2.47
CA PRO A 38 13.62 11.16 -3.83
C PRO A 38 14.15 10.12 -4.81
N ALA A 39 15.35 9.57 -4.57
CA ALA A 39 15.91 8.51 -5.40
C ALA A 39 15.08 7.23 -5.36
N ASN A 40 14.28 7.01 -4.31
CA ASN A 40 13.43 5.82 -4.13
C ASN A 40 12.01 6.00 -4.65
N LYS A 41 11.70 7.12 -5.29
CA LYS A 41 10.38 7.42 -5.82
C LYS A 41 9.82 6.31 -6.73
N LYS A 42 10.67 5.70 -7.53
CA LYS A 42 10.28 4.64 -8.46
C LYS A 42 9.74 3.39 -7.75
N VAL A 43 10.23 3.10 -6.55
CA VAL A 43 9.78 1.93 -5.77
C VAL A 43 8.30 2.07 -5.42
N PHE A 44 7.89 3.27 -5.02
CA PHE A 44 6.48 3.53 -4.68
C PHE A 44 5.59 3.49 -5.91
N PHE A 45 6.08 3.97 -7.05
CA PHE A 45 5.35 3.85 -8.32
C PHE A 45 5.14 2.40 -8.73
N ILE A 46 6.12 1.54 -8.52
CA ILE A 46 5.99 0.12 -8.85
C ILE A 46 4.84 -0.50 -8.06
N PHE A 47 4.72 -0.19 -6.77
CA PHE A 47 3.62 -0.68 -5.94
C PHE A 47 2.26 -0.28 -6.51
N ASP A 48 2.12 1.00 -6.89
CA ASP A 48 0.87 1.49 -7.48
C ASP A 48 0.64 0.95 -8.89
N LEU A 49 1.70 0.79 -9.69
CA LEU A 49 1.61 0.22 -11.03
C LEU A 49 1.12 -1.23 -11.03
N ILE A 50 1.40 -1.96 -9.97
CA ILE A 50 0.86 -3.31 -9.78
C ILE A 50 -0.54 -3.24 -9.17
N GLY A 51 -0.74 -2.38 -8.18
CA GLY A 51 -2.01 -2.26 -7.46
C GLY A 51 -3.15 -1.75 -8.32
N ILE A 52 -2.92 -0.76 -9.18
CA ILE A 52 -3.98 -0.16 -10.01
C ILE A 52 -4.60 -1.19 -10.96
N PRO A 53 -3.82 -1.93 -11.79
CA PRO A 53 -4.40 -2.95 -12.65
C PRO A 53 -5.11 -4.06 -11.89
N LEU A 54 -4.57 -4.48 -10.76
CA LEU A 54 -5.23 -5.51 -9.93
C LEU A 54 -6.55 -5.00 -9.36
N CYS A 55 -6.62 -3.73 -8.94
CA CYS A 55 -7.87 -3.12 -8.48
C CYS A 55 -8.91 -3.08 -9.61
N ILE A 56 -8.51 -2.69 -10.81
CA ILE A 56 -9.40 -2.66 -11.98
C ILE A 56 -9.95 -4.06 -12.25
N LEU A 57 -9.08 -5.06 -12.32
CA LEU A 57 -9.49 -6.44 -12.56
C LEU A 57 -10.42 -6.96 -11.45
N ALA A 58 -10.10 -6.64 -10.20
CA ALA A 58 -10.91 -7.03 -9.06
C ALA A 58 -12.32 -6.41 -9.12
N ILE A 59 -12.42 -5.13 -9.48
CA ILE A 59 -13.70 -4.44 -9.64
C ILE A 59 -14.52 -5.05 -10.78
N LEU A 60 -13.87 -5.44 -11.87
CA LEU A 60 -14.54 -6.08 -12.99
C LEU A 60 -15.06 -7.47 -12.64
N GLU A 61 -14.36 -8.19 -11.76
CA GLU A 61 -14.80 -9.50 -11.28
C GLU A 61 -15.96 -9.38 -10.28
N GLN A 62 -15.86 -8.42 -9.37
CA GLN A 62 -16.82 -8.26 -8.27
C GLN A 62 -16.89 -6.79 -7.85
N VAL A 63 -18.00 -6.14 -8.14
CA VAL A 63 -18.19 -4.74 -7.73
C VAL A 63 -18.39 -4.68 -6.22
N HIS A 64 -17.46 -4.03 -5.53
CA HIS A 64 -17.50 -3.83 -4.08
C HIS A 64 -16.93 -2.47 -3.74
N TRP A 65 -17.59 -1.75 -2.84
CA TRP A 65 -17.19 -0.39 -2.48
C TRP A 65 -15.74 -0.33 -1.97
N PHE A 66 -15.30 -1.35 -1.24
CA PHE A 66 -13.95 -1.38 -0.67
C PHE A 66 -12.88 -1.43 -1.77
N LEU A 67 -13.13 -2.19 -2.83
CA LEU A 67 -12.21 -2.26 -3.97
C LEU A 67 -12.11 -0.92 -4.69
N MET A 68 -13.21 -0.19 -4.77
CA MET A 68 -13.22 1.16 -5.35
C MET A 68 -12.42 2.13 -4.50
N VAL A 69 -12.51 2.03 -3.17
CA VAL A 69 -11.72 2.84 -2.25
C VAL A 69 -10.22 2.54 -2.42
N LEU A 70 -9.84 1.28 -2.52
CA LEU A 70 -8.45 0.90 -2.74
C LEU A 70 -7.92 1.45 -4.07
N PHE A 71 -8.71 1.33 -5.13
CA PHE A 71 -8.36 1.90 -6.44
C PHE A 71 -8.12 3.40 -6.34
N LEU A 72 -9.04 4.11 -5.71
CA LEU A 72 -8.92 5.54 -5.53
C LEU A 72 -7.68 5.92 -4.73
N MET A 73 -7.37 5.17 -3.67
CA MET A 73 -6.18 5.41 -2.86
C MET A 73 -4.89 5.26 -3.68
N HIS A 74 -4.80 4.23 -4.52
CA HIS A 74 -3.63 4.05 -5.40
C HIS A 74 -3.51 5.19 -6.41
N VAL A 75 -4.61 5.62 -7.01
CA VAL A 75 -4.61 6.73 -7.96
C VAL A 75 -4.18 8.03 -7.27
N LEU A 76 -4.72 8.32 -6.09
CA LEU A 76 -4.36 9.53 -5.34
C LEU A 76 -2.89 9.50 -4.91
N ASN A 77 -2.40 8.34 -4.48
CA ASN A 77 -1.01 8.19 -4.07
C ASN A 77 -0.05 8.41 -5.24
N SER A 78 -0.33 7.80 -6.38
CA SER A 78 0.46 8.02 -7.61
C SER A 78 0.40 9.47 -8.07
N GLY A 79 -0.79 10.06 -8.05
CA GLY A 79 -0.99 11.46 -8.44
C GLY A 79 -0.22 12.41 -7.53
N ALA A 80 -0.22 12.18 -6.24
CA ALA A 80 0.52 12.99 -5.28
C ALA A 80 2.03 12.93 -5.55
N LEU A 81 2.56 11.73 -5.83
CA LEU A 81 3.98 11.58 -6.14
C LEU A 81 4.37 12.19 -7.48
N LEU A 82 3.48 12.19 -8.46
CA LEU A 82 3.76 12.77 -9.79
C LEU A 82 3.60 14.29 -9.80
N LEU A 83 2.51 14.81 -9.21
CA LEU A 83 2.12 16.21 -9.36
C LEU A 83 2.51 17.06 -8.15
N TYR A 84 2.58 16.47 -6.96
CA TYR A 84 2.81 17.18 -5.70
C TYR A 84 3.94 16.56 -4.90
N SER A 85 5.00 16.09 -5.58
CA SER A 85 6.13 15.43 -4.91
C SER A 85 6.80 16.32 -3.87
N ASP A 86 6.90 17.63 -4.11
CA ASP A 86 7.49 18.56 -3.15
C ASP A 86 6.71 18.57 -1.85
N ASN A 87 5.37 18.62 -1.92
CA ASN A 87 4.51 18.58 -0.73
C ASN A 87 4.67 17.25 0.03
N PHE A 88 4.83 16.16 -0.69
CA PHE A 88 5.06 14.84 -0.07
C PHE A 88 6.36 14.84 0.74
N TYR A 89 7.45 15.39 0.19
CA TYR A 89 8.74 15.40 0.86
C TYR A 89 8.83 16.45 1.96
N GLU A 90 8.03 17.50 1.92
CA GLU A 90 8.00 18.56 2.94
C GLU A 90 7.50 18.07 4.30
N VAL A 91 6.71 17.00 4.35
CA VAL A 91 6.15 16.47 5.60
C VAL A 91 7.12 15.56 6.36
N GLU A 92 8.33 15.36 5.86
CA GLU A 92 9.32 14.46 6.48
C GLU A 92 9.56 14.78 7.96
N ASN A 93 9.77 16.05 8.28
CA ASN A 93 10.05 16.45 9.65
C ASN A 93 8.86 16.16 10.58
N GLU A 94 7.65 16.41 10.11
CA GLU A 94 6.43 16.11 10.88
C GLU A 94 6.30 14.61 11.15
N MET A 95 6.62 13.78 10.17
CA MET A 95 6.59 12.33 10.32
C MET A 95 7.66 11.84 11.30
N ARG A 96 8.85 12.45 11.28
CA ARG A 96 9.90 12.11 12.25
C ARG A 96 9.50 12.46 13.68
N GLU A 97 8.74 13.52 13.88
CA GLU A 97 8.20 13.89 15.20
C GLU A 97 7.21 12.87 15.74
N LEU A 98 6.39 12.27 14.86
CA LEU A 98 5.45 11.22 15.24
C LEU A 98 6.16 9.93 15.66
N GLY A 99 7.37 9.70 15.14
CA GLY A 99 8.15 8.52 15.42
C GLY A 99 7.98 7.42 14.38
N GLU A 100 9.11 6.94 13.87
CA GLU A 100 9.14 5.93 12.82
C GLU A 100 8.38 4.64 13.19
N PRO A 101 8.59 4.03 14.40
CA PRO A 101 7.86 2.81 14.73
C PRO A 101 6.35 2.97 14.73
N ALA A 102 5.82 4.12 15.19
CA ALA A 102 4.38 4.37 15.20
C ALA A 102 3.81 4.44 13.79
N ILE A 103 4.50 5.14 12.88
CA ILE A 103 4.08 5.30 11.48
C ILE A 103 4.08 3.93 10.77
N ILE A 104 5.16 3.18 10.92
CA ILE A 104 5.29 1.89 10.24
C ILE A 104 4.32 0.86 10.79
N ASN A 105 4.09 0.83 12.10
CA ASN A 105 3.06 -0.03 12.68
C ASN A 105 1.66 0.32 12.16
N PHE A 106 1.37 1.60 11.99
CA PHE A 106 0.10 2.02 11.39
C PHE A 106 -0.03 1.53 9.95
N MET A 107 1.03 1.65 9.14
CA MET A 107 1.04 1.17 7.76
C MET A 107 0.86 -0.34 7.68
N ILE A 108 1.56 -1.09 8.54
CA ILE A 108 1.42 -2.54 8.64
C ILE A 108 -0.01 -2.92 8.99
N GLY A 109 -0.61 -2.23 9.95
CA GLY A 109 -1.99 -2.45 10.35
C GLY A 109 -2.97 -2.20 9.21
N MET A 110 -2.81 -1.09 8.48
CA MET A 110 -3.67 -0.77 7.34
C MET A 110 -3.55 -1.80 6.21
N LEU A 111 -2.31 -2.18 5.87
CA LEU A 111 -2.07 -3.18 4.83
C LEU A 111 -2.64 -4.55 5.23
N SER A 112 -2.49 -4.92 6.49
CA SER A 112 -3.04 -6.18 7.00
C SER A 112 -4.56 -6.22 6.94
N VAL A 113 -5.21 -5.14 7.36
CA VAL A 113 -6.68 -5.03 7.30
C VAL A 113 -7.15 -5.06 5.85
N ALA A 114 -6.50 -4.30 4.98
CA ALA A 114 -6.84 -4.29 3.55
C ALA A 114 -6.69 -5.67 2.93
N GLY A 115 -5.59 -6.36 3.24
CA GLY A 115 -5.33 -7.69 2.72
C GLY A 115 -6.36 -8.72 3.18
N ILE A 116 -6.64 -8.75 4.48
CA ILE A 116 -7.63 -9.66 5.06
C ILE A 116 -9.02 -9.39 4.47
N PHE A 117 -9.39 -8.12 4.35
CA PHE A 117 -10.70 -7.76 3.81
C PHE A 117 -10.84 -8.14 2.34
N CYS A 118 -9.78 -7.99 1.54
CA CYS A 118 -9.79 -8.44 0.13
C CYS A 118 -9.98 -9.96 0.04
N ILE A 119 -9.30 -10.71 0.89
CA ILE A 119 -9.47 -12.17 0.92
C ILE A 119 -10.90 -12.52 1.35
N TYR A 120 -11.45 -11.83 2.32
CA TYR A 120 -12.84 -12.01 2.75
C TYR A 120 -13.82 -11.76 1.59
N ILE A 121 -13.63 -10.66 0.87
CA ILE A 121 -14.48 -10.32 -0.29
C ILE A 121 -14.44 -11.44 -1.35
N THR A 122 -13.27 -12.05 -1.54
CA THR A 122 -13.11 -13.11 -2.54
C THR A 122 -14.11 -14.25 -2.32
N TYR A 123 -14.48 -14.53 -1.08
CA TYR A 123 -15.34 -15.64 -0.71
C TYR A 123 -16.80 -15.20 -0.42
N LEU A 124 -17.14 -13.97 -0.66
CA LEU A 124 -18.53 -13.52 -0.61
C LEU A 124 -19.31 -14.00 -1.87
#